data_a12329798a93c827c4dd7c0765411c0b
#
_entry.id   a12329798a93c827c4dd7c0765411c0b
#
_cell.length_a   1.000
_cell.length_b   1.000
_cell.length_c   1.000
_cell.angle_alpha   90.00
_cell.angle_beta   90.00
_cell.angle_gamma   90.00
#
_symmetry.space_group_name_H-M   'P 1'
#
loop_
_entity.id
_entity.type
_entity.pdbx_description
1 polymer ?
#
loop_
_entity_poly.entity_id
_entity_poly.type
_entity_poly.pdbx_seq_one_letter_code
_entity_poly.pdbx_strand_id
1 'polypeptide(L)'
;MSSKSIIEDLMSQDPKKQCKAIKNISKLQSEITPEKFRKEFMPFLLKCVNEEEDEVLSEICKVSRDIFNCVGGKKYLKDLFPLVELLLHTCDPVVRKDTITSFRHYIDKQDEFSDIEKELFDVIQNLANSDDPSHEIGFIAFSSEFFKDFKEKYRNHIYSIFKQFIEKKSQGKLIKIELAVNLSKLSPYLSQKDFFELFKLLMKDKLDSVRFNLVDSISNLKQLSSLSGYESFIGESITNFSQDESWRVRLMLAKNVSEILELSSKIQKNSELKGIILKSYIKLLQDSEGEVRSMACKNLDVAAEYLGKEDSFDKVLTCLKSLKSDPLPYVRSSLASIILSMAPKIGANKTNEFIFPIFLDLIKDEDHDIRMVIIKNLDKLNEVVNIDSFVQGIIPSLVEISDNNNWRVRAQVEETVPVFARIVNRKLFLDNIMPICIKWLTDPVYAIRQRACKIMKRLYDIFKGEDFEKKLLNKISSMAKSDSYLLRITVVILIREFVIDEYDLDFMEKKLFPYISKLSDDKIPNVRQACSIVIKKLVRLSKNKDVIKECKSIIDELKKDKDLEVVYAITDN
;
A
#
# COMPACT_ATOMS: atom_id res chain seq x y z
N MET A 1 5.98 -41.35 -21.04
CA MET A 1 6.60 -42.33 -20.14
C MET A 1 5.63 -43.49 -20.02
N SER A 2 6.10 -44.71 -20.06
CA SER A 2 5.25 -45.87 -19.75
C SER A 2 5.07 -45.99 -18.24
N SER A 3 4.00 -46.67 -17.77
CA SER A 3 3.76 -46.93 -16.34
C SER A 3 4.97 -47.55 -15.66
N LYS A 4 5.69 -48.45 -16.36
CA LYS A 4 6.93 -49.09 -15.86
C LYS A 4 8.06 -48.07 -15.64
N SER A 5 8.25 -47.13 -16.55
CA SER A 5 9.26 -46.07 -16.42
C SER A 5 8.94 -45.09 -15.30
N ILE A 6 7.64 -44.81 -15.02
CA ILE A 6 7.23 -43.96 -13.91
C ILE A 6 7.54 -44.63 -12.56
N ILE A 7 7.32 -45.94 -12.44
CA ILE A 7 7.68 -46.71 -11.22
C ILE A 7 9.20 -46.67 -11.01
N GLU A 8 9.99 -46.92 -12.05
CA GLU A 8 11.46 -46.93 -11.96
C GLU A 8 11.99 -45.54 -11.52
N ASP A 9 11.42 -44.47 -12.06
CA ASP A 9 11.80 -43.11 -11.68
C ASP A 9 11.34 -42.73 -10.23
N LEU A 10 10.16 -43.21 -9.76
CA LEU A 10 9.71 -43.07 -8.37
C LEU A 10 10.59 -43.84 -7.36
N MET A 11 11.13 -45.00 -7.78
CA MET A 11 12.04 -45.81 -6.96
C MET A 11 13.46 -45.26 -6.91
N SER A 12 13.79 -44.25 -7.75
CA SER A 12 15.11 -43.64 -7.80
C SER A 12 15.38 -42.85 -6.52
N GLN A 13 16.63 -42.82 -6.06
CA GLN A 13 17.09 -41.88 -5.00
C GLN A 13 17.36 -40.46 -5.51
N ASP A 14 17.12 -40.19 -6.79
CA ASP A 14 17.31 -38.85 -7.39
C ASP A 14 16.00 -38.07 -7.33
N PRO A 15 15.91 -37.00 -6.53
CA PRO A 15 14.70 -36.17 -6.39
C PRO A 15 14.20 -35.62 -7.73
N LYS A 16 15.09 -35.31 -8.69
CA LYS A 16 14.72 -34.85 -10.02
C LYS A 16 13.97 -35.88 -10.84
N LYS A 17 14.35 -37.14 -10.70
CA LYS A 17 13.64 -38.26 -11.36
C LYS A 17 12.29 -38.51 -10.69
N GLN A 18 12.24 -38.48 -9.36
CA GLN A 18 10.99 -38.58 -8.60
C GLN A 18 10.01 -37.45 -8.99
N CYS A 19 10.43 -36.19 -8.99
CA CYS A 19 9.62 -35.06 -9.45
C CYS A 19 9.11 -35.23 -10.89
N LYS A 20 9.95 -35.72 -11.79
CA LYS A 20 9.55 -35.99 -13.18
C LYS A 20 8.50 -37.11 -13.29
N ALA A 21 8.61 -38.14 -12.49
CA ALA A 21 7.64 -39.23 -12.42
C ALA A 21 6.31 -38.72 -11.86
N ILE A 22 6.33 -37.93 -10.78
CA ILE A 22 5.17 -37.31 -10.12
C ILE A 22 4.41 -36.42 -11.10
N LYS A 23 5.08 -35.54 -11.84
CA LYS A 23 4.48 -34.69 -12.90
C LYS A 23 3.72 -35.45 -13.98
N ASN A 24 4.08 -36.73 -14.19
CA ASN A 24 3.46 -37.57 -15.20
C ASN A 24 2.41 -38.53 -14.65
N ILE A 25 2.04 -38.44 -13.38
CA ILE A 25 1.06 -39.35 -12.73
C ILE A 25 -0.29 -39.29 -13.44
N SER A 26 -0.72 -38.15 -13.95
CA SER A 26 -1.98 -38.01 -14.69
C SER A 26 -2.09 -38.97 -15.89
N LYS A 27 -0.98 -39.35 -16.52
CA LYS A 27 -0.96 -40.29 -17.64
C LYS A 27 -1.32 -41.71 -17.20
N LEU A 28 -1.11 -42.04 -15.93
CA LEU A 28 -1.44 -43.35 -15.39
C LEU A 28 -2.96 -43.60 -15.34
N GLN A 29 -3.78 -42.53 -15.25
CA GLN A 29 -5.23 -42.64 -15.21
C GLN A 29 -5.80 -43.41 -16.42
N SER A 30 -5.17 -43.26 -17.58
CA SER A 30 -5.59 -43.97 -18.82
C SER A 30 -4.92 -45.33 -19.03
N GLU A 31 -3.80 -45.59 -18.36
CA GLU A 31 -2.98 -46.79 -18.59
C GLU A 31 -3.25 -47.93 -17.57
N ILE A 32 -3.68 -47.57 -16.36
CA ILE A 32 -3.85 -48.53 -15.25
C ILE A 32 -5.19 -48.36 -14.54
N THR A 33 -5.66 -49.47 -13.95
CA THR A 33 -6.88 -49.43 -13.15
C THR A 33 -6.63 -48.77 -11.79
N PRO A 34 -7.64 -48.13 -11.18
CA PRO A 34 -7.51 -47.57 -9.84
C PRO A 34 -7.04 -48.57 -8.78
N GLU A 35 -7.44 -49.86 -8.88
CA GLU A 35 -6.99 -50.90 -7.97
C GLU A 35 -5.49 -51.14 -8.10
N LYS A 36 -4.97 -51.20 -9.32
CA LYS A 36 -3.54 -51.36 -9.58
C LYS A 36 -2.76 -50.14 -9.09
N PHE A 37 -3.29 -48.92 -9.24
CA PHE A 37 -2.66 -47.72 -8.72
C PHE A 37 -2.52 -47.77 -7.19
N ARG A 38 -3.57 -48.12 -6.46
CA ARG A 38 -3.55 -48.27 -5.00
C ARG A 38 -2.57 -49.33 -4.50
N LYS A 39 -2.48 -50.47 -5.20
CA LYS A 39 -1.62 -51.60 -4.77
C LYS A 39 -0.15 -51.44 -5.14
N GLU A 40 0.13 -50.84 -6.30
CA GLU A 40 1.49 -50.80 -6.86
C GLU A 40 2.15 -49.40 -6.77
N PHE A 41 1.42 -48.31 -6.92
CA PHE A 41 2.01 -46.97 -6.96
C PHE A 41 1.95 -46.21 -5.62
N MET A 42 0.85 -46.34 -4.89
CA MET A 42 0.71 -45.66 -3.59
C MET A 42 1.84 -45.98 -2.61
N PRO A 43 2.33 -47.25 -2.48
CA PRO A 43 3.46 -47.54 -1.59
C PRO A 43 4.74 -46.78 -1.93
N PHE A 44 4.98 -46.51 -3.22
CA PHE A 44 6.16 -45.75 -3.65
C PHE A 44 5.99 -44.24 -3.40
N LEU A 45 4.78 -43.70 -3.60
CA LEU A 45 4.48 -42.31 -3.24
C LEU A 45 4.65 -42.07 -1.74
N LEU A 46 4.15 -42.99 -0.92
CA LEU A 46 4.31 -42.91 0.54
C LEU A 46 5.79 -42.96 0.95
N LYS A 47 6.59 -43.78 0.25
CA LYS A 47 8.03 -43.85 0.47
C LYS A 47 8.71 -42.50 0.10
N CYS A 48 8.36 -41.89 -1.05
CA CYS A 48 8.90 -40.61 -1.45
C CYS A 48 8.59 -39.49 -0.43
N VAL A 49 7.40 -39.53 0.19
CA VAL A 49 7.04 -38.55 1.25
C VAL A 49 7.88 -38.78 2.51
N ASN A 50 8.15 -40.02 2.89
CA ASN A 50 8.98 -40.34 4.06
C ASN A 50 10.46 -39.95 3.89
N GLU A 51 10.94 -39.77 2.66
CA GLU A 51 12.29 -39.28 2.38
C GLU A 51 12.45 -37.77 2.59
N GLU A 52 11.33 -37.04 2.80
CA GLU A 52 11.22 -35.62 3.18
C GLU A 52 11.97 -34.60 2.28
N GLU A 53 12.15 -34.92 1.01
CA GLU A 53 12.73 -33.97 0.04
C GLU A 53 11.71 -32.91 -0.36
N ASP A 54 11.93 -31.64 0.01
CA ASP A 54 10.99 -30.51 -0.16
C ASP A 54 10.47 -30.35 -1.60
N GLU A 55 11.34 -30.54 -2.60
CA GLU A 55 10.95 -30.44 -4.01
C GLU A 55 9.94 -31.56 -4.40
N VAL A 56 10.12 -32.74 -3.87
CA VAL A 56 9.27 -33.93 -4.12
C VAL A 56 7.92 -33.73 -3.44
N LEU A 57 7.91 -33.28 -2.18
CA LEU A 57 6.69 -32.99 -1.42
C LEU A 57 5.83 -31.93 -2.09
N SER A 58 6.45 -30.82 -2.49
CA SER A 58 5.78 -29.74 -3.23
C SER A 58 5.16 -30.24 -4.55
N GLU A 59 5.85 -31.13 -5.26
CA GLU A 59 5.34 -31.66 -6.53
C GLU A 59 4.16 -32.63 -6.31
N ILE A 60 4.19 -33.47 -5.26
CA ILE A 60 3.05 -34.32 -4.87
C ILE A 60 1.80 -33.45 -4.59
N CYS A 61 1.95 -32.37 -3.86
CA CYS A 61 0.83 -31.45 -3.58
C CYS A 61 0.23 -30.86 -4.86
N LYS A 62 1.07 -30.46 -5.83
CA LYS A 62 0.61 -29.88 -7.10
C LYS A 62 -0.22 -30.86 -7.95
N VAL A 63 0.13 -32.15 -7.91
CA VAL A 63 -0.57 -33.20 -8.67
C VAL A 63 -1.59 -33.96 -7.82
N SER A 64 -1.90 -33.49 -6.63
CA SER A 64 -2.79 -34.16 -5.66
C SER A 64 -4.15 -34.55 -6.26
N ARG A 65 -4.69 -33.68 -7.17
CA ARG A 65 -5.94 -33.94 -7.89
C ARG A 65 -5.81 -35.14 -8.84
N ASP A 66 -4.67 -35.28 -9.51
CA ASP A 66 -4.41 -36.39 -10.40
C ASP A 66 -4.26 -37.69 -9.60
N ILE A 67 -3.59 -37.64 -8.45
CA ILE A 67 -3.49 -38.78 -7.51
C ILE A 67 -4.89 -39.20 -7.05
N PHE A 68 -5.75 -38.23 -6.65
CA PHE A 68 -7.13 -38.53 -6.25
C PHE A 68 -7.92 -39.24 -7.36
N ASN A 69 -7.80 -38.77 -8.60
CA ASN A 69 -8.45 -39.40 -9.74
C ASN A 69 -7.89 -40.80 -10.02
N CYS A 70 -6.57 -40.99 -9.93
CA CYS A 70 -5.91 -42.29 -10.14
C CYS A 70 -6.26 -43.32 -9.08
N VAL A 71 -6.49 -42.91 -7.82
CA VAL A 71 -6.96 -43.77 -6.74
C VAL A 71 -8.38 -44.30 -6.98
N GLY A 72 -9.17 -43.56 -7.78
CA GLY A 72 -10.56 -43.90 -8.11
C GLY A 72 -11.59 -42.95 -7.53
N GLY A 73 -11.15 -41.73 -7.17
CA GLY A 73 -11.99 -40.66 -6.71
C GLY A 73 -12.64 -40.86 -5.35
N LYS A 74 -13.80 -40.27 -5.16
CA LYS A 74 -14.54 -40.25 -3.87
C LYS A 74 -14.77 -41.63 -3.24
N LYS A 75 -15.00 -42.67 -4.05
CA LYS A 75 -15.27 -44.03 -3.57
C LYS A 75 -14.10 -44.63 -2.76
N TYR A 76 -12.89 -44.20 -3.05
CA TYR A 76 -11.67 -44.71 -2.45
C TYR A 76 -10.86 -43.63 -1.72
N LEU A 77 -11.53 -42.56 -1.26
CA LEU A 77 -10.92 -41.42 -0.58
C LEU A 77 -10.12 -41.84 0.67
N LYS A 78 -10.58 -42.88 1.39
CA LYS A 78 -9.89 -43.42 2.57
C LYS A 78 -8.49 -43.97 2.27
N ASP A 79 -8.26 -44.44 1.04
CA ASP A 79 -6.94 -44.92 0.61
C ASP A 79 -5.89 -43.81 0.47
N LEU A 80 -6.32 -42.52 0.50
CA LEU A 80 -5.44 -41.37 0.55
C LEU A 80 -5.05 -40.94 1.97
N PHE A 81 -5.73 -41.42 3.01
CA PHE A 81 -5.47 -40.99 4.39
C PHE A 81 -4.02 -41.18 4.83
N PRO A 82 -3.32 -42.27 4.52
CA PRO A 82 -1.91 -42.40 4.84
C PRO A 82 -1.04 -41.32 4.16
N LEU A 83 -1.36 -40.94 2.92
CA LEU A 83 -0.64 -39.89 2.22
C LEU A 83 -0.90 -38.53 2.87
N VAL A 84 -2.16 -38.21 3.21
CA VAL A 84 -2.54 -36.97 3.90
C VAL A 84 -1.86 -36.91 5.27
N GLU A 85 -1.85 -37.98 6.05
CA GLU A 85 -1.19 -38.07 7.34
C GLU A 85 0.30 -37.74 7.21
N LEU A 86 1.02 -38.39 6.29
CA LEU A 86 2.44 -38.14 6.05
C LEU A 86 2.73 -36.70 5.59
N LEU A 87 1.93 -36.13 4.68
CA LEU A 87 2.11 -34.76 4.22
C LEU A 87 1.82 -33.74 5.31
N LEU A 88 0.95 -34.05 6.28
CA LEU A 88 0.70 -33.20 7.45
C LEU A 88 1.82 -33.29 8.50
N HIS A 89 2.64 -34.35 8.49
CA HIS A 89 3.83 -34.50 9.35
C HIS A 89 4.95 -33.52 8.98
N THR A 90 4.99 -33.03 7.73
CA THR A 90 6.13 -32.28 7.21
C THR A 90 6.35 -30.97 7.96
N CYS A 91 7.61 -30.56 8.08
CA CYS A 91 7.99 -29.29 8.68
C CYS A 91 7.57 -28.08 7.81
N ASP A 92 7.39 -28.26 6.49
CA ASP A 92 7.06 -27.19 5.55
C ASP A 92 5.58 -26.76 5.69
N PRO A 93 5.32 -25.50 6.09
CA PRO A 93 3.95 -24.96 6.22
C PRO A 93 3.23 -24.85 4.87
N VAL A 94 3.95 -24.72 3.74
CA VAL A 94 3.35 -24.65 2.40
C VAL A 94 2.77 -26.02 2.02
N VAL A 95 3.54 -27.07 2.21
CA VAL A 95 3.11 -28.45 1.95
C VAL A 95 1.86 -28.79 2.78
N ARG A 96 1.86 -28.47 4.08
CA ARG A 96 0.67 -28.66 4.94
C ARG A 96 -0.55 -27.92 4.43
N LYS A 97 -0.40 -26.63 4.08
CA LYS A 97 -1.50 -25.81 3.56
C LYS A 97 -2.06 -26.34 2.25
N ASP A 98 -1.18 -26.72 1.32
CA ASP A 98 -1.58 -27.26 0.01
C ASP A 98 -2.27 -28.62 0.16
N THR A 99 -1.81 -29.45 1.08
CA THR A 99 -2.45 -30.72 1.44
C THR A 99 -3.88 -30.49 1.95
N ILE A 100 -4.05 -29.58 2.91
CA ILE A 100 -5.37 -29.25 3.49
C ILE A 100 -6.31 -28.69 2.40
N THR A 101 -5.79 -27.79 1.56
CA THR A 101 -6.56 -27.19 0.47
C THR A 101 -7.00 -28.22 -0.55
N SER A 102 -6.10 -29.13 -0.93
CA SER A 102 -6.39 -30.22 -1.86
C SER A 102 -7.43 -31.18 -1.28
N PHE A 103 -7.28 -31.54 -0.01
CA PHE A 103 -8.23 -32.41 0.65
C PHE A 103 -9.63 -31.79 0.75
N ARG A 104 -9.71 -30.46 0.97
CA ARG A 104 -10.98 -29.71 0.94
C ARG A 104 -11.69 -29.83 -0.42
N HIS A 105 -10.96 -29.81 -1.52
CA HIS A 105 -11.53 -29.98 -2.86
C HIS A 105 -12.07 -31.39 -3.14
N TYR A 106 -11.61 -32.41 -2.40
CA TYR A 106 -12.10 -33.79 -2.57
C TYR A 106 -13.44 -34.01 -1.87
N ILE A 107 -13.75 -33.14 -0.87
CA ILE A 107 -14.95 -33.24 -0.03
C ILE A 107 -15.83 -32.00 -0.28
N ASP A 108 -16.70 -32.06 -1.30
CA ASP A 108 -17.54 -30.91 -1.69
C ASP A 108 -18.79 -30.75 -0.81
N LYS A 109 -19.27 -31.83 -0.17
CA LYS A 109 -20.53 -31.86 0.57
C LYS A 109 -20.35 -32.38 1.99
N GLN A 110 -21.13 -31.82 2.92
CA GLN A 110 -21.12 -32.23 4.33
C GLN A 110 -21.50 -33.71 4.53
N ASP A 111 -22.40 -34.25 3.70
CA ASP A 111 -22.79 -35.65 3.77
C ASP A 111 -21.61 -36.58 3.46
N GLU A 112 -20.76 -36.24 2.50
CA GLU A 112 -19.57 -36.99 2.13
C GLU A 112 -18.53 -37.03 3.26
N PHE A 113 -18.42 -35.95 4.02
CA PHE A 113 -17.55 -35.89 5.20
C PHE A 113 -18.04 -36.85 6.30
N SER A 114 -19.36 -36.92 6.51
CA SER A 114 -19.96 -37.78 7.52
C SER A 114 -19.66 -39.26 7.34
N ASP A 115 -19.45 -39.72 6.10
CA ASP A 115 -19.14 -41.12 5.77
C ASP A 115 -17.70 -41.54 6.10
N ILE A 116 -16.80 -40.56 6.20
CA ILE A 116 -15.38 -40.77 6.46
C ILE A 116 -14.91 -40.20 7.80
N GLU A 117 -15.81 -39.51 8.51
CA GLU A 117 -15.53 -38.69 9.68
C GLU A 117 -14.79 -39.45 10.78
N LYS A 118 -15.23 -40.70 11.07
CA LYS A 118 -14.64 -41.52 12.11
C LYS A 118 -13.20 -41.87 11.78
N GLU A 119 -12.99 -42.51 10.62
CA GLU A 119 -11.68 -42.95 10.18
C GLU A 119 -10.71 -41.79 9.98
N LEU A 120 -11.21 -40.68 9.46
CA LEU A 120 -10.40 -39.45 9.33
C LEU A 120 -9.99 -38.92 10.70
N PHE A 121 -10.93 -38.96 11.67
CA PHE A 121 -10.61 -38.53 13.04
C PHE A 121 -9.56 -39.43 13.68
N ASP A 122 -9.66 -40.76 13.49
CA ASP A 122 -8.69 -41.72 14.01
C ASP A 122 -7.28 -41.43 13.44
N VAL A 123 -7.18 -41.10 12.13
CA VAL A 123 -5.91 -40.74 11.46
C VAL A 123 -5.32 -39.46 12.05
N ILE A 124 -6.11 -38.39 12.15
CA ILE A 124 -5.59 -37.12 12.67
C ILE A 124 -5.30 -37.18 14.17
N GLN A 125 -5.95 -38.06 14.92
CA GLN A 125 -5.66 -38.29 16.33
C GLN A 125 -4.26 -38.87 16.55
N ASN A 126 -3.75 -39.65 15.60
CA ASN A 126 -2.37 -40.16 15.64
C ASN A 126 -1.37 -38.99 15.65
N LEU A 127 -1.64 -37.94 14.85
CA LEU A 127 -0.83 -36.71 14.83
C LEU A 127 -0.82 -36.02 16.21
N ALA A 128 -1.97 -35.95 16.89
CA ALA A 128 -2.08 -35.33 18.20
C ALA A 128 -1.38 -36.10 19.32
N ASN A 129 -1.25 -37.42 19.18
CA ASN A 129 -0.62 -38.30 20.15
C ASN A 129 0.90 -38.48 19.95
N SER A 130 1.45 -37.86 18.93
CA SER A 130 2.89 -37.86 18.67
C SER A 130 3.61 -36.85 19.59
N ASP A 131 4.86 -37.18 19.93
CA ASP A 131 5.75 -36.25 20.64
C ASP A 131 6.50 -35.29 19.68
N ASP A 132 6.28 -35.40 18.37
CA ASP A 132 6.88 -34.54 17.37
C ASP A 132 6.03 -33.29 17.19
N PRO A 133 6.61 -32.08 17.39
CA PRO A 133 5.89 -30.81 17.21
C PRO A 133 5.29 -30.61 15.80
N SER A 134 5.90 -31.17 14.76
CA SER A 134 5.39 -31.05 13.38
C SER A 134 4.05 -31.75 13.21
N HIS A 135 3.89 -32.89 13.84
CA HIS A 135 2.64 -33.66 13.85
C HIS A 135 1.53 -32.91 14.59
N GLU A 136 1.85 -32.38 15.79
CA GLU A 136 0.89 -31.59 16.57
C GLU A 136 0.42 -30.33 15.78
N ILE A 137 1.33 -29.68 15.05
CA ILE A 137 1.01 -28.54 14.15
C ILE A 137 0.10 -28.99 13.00
N GLY A 138 0.42 -30.13 12.36
CA GLY A 138 -0.40 -30.73 11.31
C GLY A 138 -1.82 -31.03 11.79
N PHE A 139 -1.96 -31.58 13.00
CA PHE A 139 -3.25 -31.80 13.65
C PHE A 139 -4.03 -30.49 13.83
N ILE A 140 -3.39 -29.43 14.34
CA ILE A 140 -4.05 -28.13 14.59
C ILE A 140 -4.52 -27.52 13.27
N ALA A 141 -3.63 -27.46 12.27
CA ALA A 141 -3.94 -26.86 10.98
C ALA A 141 -5.12 -27.59 10.30
N PHE A 142 -5.07 -28.93 10.24
CA PHE A 142 -6.10 -29.73 9.63
C PHE A 142 -7.43 -29.67 10.40
N SER A 143 -7.39 -29.93 11.70
CA SER A 143 -8.61 -29.95 12.53
C SER A 143 -9.28 -28.60 12.62
N SER A 144 -8.54 -27.48 12.59
CA SER A 144 -9.11 -26.13 12.56
C SER A 144 -9.84 -25.84 11.25
N GLU A 145 -9.31 -26.27 10.12
CA GLU A 145 -9.92 -26.06 8.80
C GLU A 145 -11.22 -26.87 8.64
N PHE A 146 -11.23 -28.11 9.15
CA PHE A 146 -12.39 -29.02 9.07
C PHE A 146 -13.27 -29.01 10.32
N PHE A 147 -13.01 -28.12 11.29
CA PHE A 147 -13.72 -28.09 12.57
C PHE A 147 -15.23 -28.01 12.41
N LYS A 148 -15.71 -27.23 11.44
CA LYS A 148 -17.12 -27.06 11.13
C LYS A 148 -17.80 -28.35 10.63
N ASP A 149 -17.05 -29.22 9.97
CA ASP A 149 -17.56 -30.41 9.31
C ASP A 149 -17.68 -31.60 10.29
N PHE A 150 -16.87 -31.59 11.36
CA PHE A 150 -16.95 -32.60 12.42
C PHE A 150 -18.22 -32.48 13.26
N LYS A 151 -18.78 -33.63 13.66
CA LYS A 151 -19.87 -33.70 14.64
C LYS A 151 -19.42 -33.24 16.02
N GLU A 152 -20.37 -32.80 16.84
CA GLU A 152 -20.11 -32.19 18.15
C GLU A 152 -19.20 -33.04 19.05
N LYS A 153 -19.37 -34.37 19.08
CA LYS A 153 -18.51 -35.27 19.88
C LYS A 153 -17.04 -35.17 19.52
N TYR A 154 -16.73 -35.06 18.23
CA TYR A 154 -15.35 -34.92 17.76
C TYR A 154 -14.81 -33.51 17.98
N ARG A 155 -15.65 -32.48 17.77
CA ARG A 155 -15.29 -31.09 18.10
C ARG A 155 -14.91 -30.93 19.57
N ASN A 156 -15.70 -31.53 20.47
CA ASN A 156 -15.40 -31.49 21.91
C ASN A 156 -14.07 -32.20 22.26
N HIS A 157 -13.77 -33.28 21.56
CA HIS A 157 -12.49 -33.99 21.73
C HIS A 157 -11.32 -33.16 21.18
N ILE A 158 -11.44 -32.61 19.98
CA ILE A 158 -10.43 -31.69 19.38
C ILE A 158 -10.19 -30.48 20.31
N TYR A 159 -11.23 -29.87 20.84
CA TYR A 159 -11.11 -28.80 21.81
C TYR A 159 -10.32 -29.20 23.06
N SER A 160 -10.57 -30.40 23.60
CA SER A 160 -9.84 -30.91 24.76
C SER A 160 -8.33 -31.07 24.46
N ILE A 161 -7.98 -31.52 23.26
CA ILE A 161 -6.59 -31.62 22.80
C ILE A 161 -5.95 -30.24 22.66
N PHE A 162 -6.64 -29.27 22.04
CA PHE A 162 -6.14 -27.89 21.95
C PHE A 162 -5.83 -27.28 23.32
N LYS A 163 -6.71 -27.51 24.30
CA LYS A 163 -6.49 -27.05 25.69
C LYS A 163 -5.27 -27.71 26.30
N GLN A 164 -5.08 -29.01 26.12
CA GLN A 164 -3.90 -29.73 26.60
C GLN A 164 -2.61 -29.18 25.98
N PHE A 165 -2.59 -28.85 24.68
CA PHE A 165 -1.43 -28.27 24.01
C PHE A 165 -1.05 -26.89 24.59
N ILE A 166 -2.01 -26.06 24.98
CA ILE A 166 -1.74 -24.77 25.60
C ILE A 166 -1.18 -24.96 27.03
N GLU A 167 -1.70 -25.93 27.78
CA GLU A 167 -1.35 -26.19 29.16
C GLU A 167 0.00 -26.92 29.34
N LYS A 168 0.45 -27.68 28.32
CA LYS A 168 1.76 -28.33 28.32
C LYS A 168 2.89 -27.30 28.42
N LYS A 169 3.62 -27.26 29.53
CA LYS A 169 4.67 -26.26 29.81
C LYS A 169 5.97 -26.45 29.02
N SER A 170 6.22 -27.64 28.51
CA SER A 170 7.55 -28.06 27.99
C SER A 170 7.67 -28.13 26.47
N GLN A 171 6.61 -27.98 25.70
CA GLN A 171 6.64 -28.24 24.26
C GLN A 171 6.04 -27.11 23.42
N GLY A 172 6.77 -26.81 22.33
CA GLY A 172 6.19 -26.30 21.10
C GLY A 172 5.77 -24.83 21.08
N LYS A 173 6.76 -23.91 21.02
CA LYS A 173 6.49 -22.51 20.64
C LYS A 173 5.59 -22.42 19.40
N LEU A 174 5.87 -23.25 18.40
CA LEU A 174 5.16 -23.25 17.11
C LEU A 174 3.72 -23.75 17.23
N ILE A 175 3.45 -24.70 18.11
CA ILE A 175 2.12 -25.25 18.35
C ILE A 175 1.15 -24.18 18.84
N LYS A 176 1.57 -23.36 19.80
CA LYS A 176 0.76 -22.26 20.34
C LYS A 176 0.56 -21.12 19.33
N ILE A 177 1.57 -20.87 18.50
CA ILE A 177 1.47 -19.93 17.36
C ILE A 177 0.43 -20.42 16.38
N GLU A 178 0.47 -21.69 15.99
CA GLU A 178 -0.48 -22.28 15.05
C GLU A 178 -1.92 -22.23 15.59
N LEU A 179 -2.10 -22.50 16.89
CA LEU A 179 -3.40 -22.32 17.55
C LEU A 179 -3.89 -20.88 17.51
N ALA A 180 -3.02 -19.91 17.79
CA ALA A 180 -3.37 -18.49 17.76
C ALA A 180 -3.79 -18.03 16.35
N VAL A 181 -3.06 -18.48 15.32
CA VAL A 181 -3.35 -18.19 13.91
C VAL A 181 -4.72 -18.75 13.48
N ASN A 182 -5.05 -19.97 13.92
CA ASN A 182 -6.27 -20.65 13.49
C ASN A 182 -7.48 -20.40 14.42
N LEU A 183 -7.30 -19.72 15.55
CA LEU A 183 -8.35 -19.58 16.57
C LEU A 183 -9.62 -18.90 16.02
N SER A 184 -9.49 -17.94 15.14
CA SER A 184 -10.63 -17.25 14.53
C SER A 184 -11.53 -18.19 13.70
N LYS A 185 -10.98 -19.24 13.10
CA LYS A 185 -11.74 -20.25 12.34
C LYS A 185 -12.65 -21.08 13.24
N LEU A 186 -12.26 -21.24 14.50
CA LEU A 186 -12.99 -22.02 15.50
C LEU A 186 -14.17 -21.25 16.12
N SER A 187 -14.09 -19.92 16.08
CA SER A 187 -15.01 -19.02 16.78
C SER A 187 -16.52 -19.28 16.49
N PRO A 188 -16.96 -19.62 15.27
CA PRO A 188 -18.38 -19.87 15.00
C PRO A 188 -18.91 -21.21 15.53
N TYR A 189 -18.01 -22.13 15.92
CA TYR A 189 -18.35 -23.53 16.19
C TYR A 189 -18.02 -23.97 17.62
N LEU A 190 -17.29 -23.16 18.36
CA LEU A 190 -17.06 -23.33 19.80
C LEU A 190 -18.17 -22.65 20.62
N SER A 191 -18.42 -23.17 21.82
CA SER A 191 -19.21 -22.40 22.78
C SER A 191 -18.48 -21.08 23.12
N GLN A 192 -19.25 -20.04 23.41
CA GLN A 192 -18.67 -18.74 23.83
C GLN A 192 -17.68 -18.90 24.97
N LYS A 193 -18.03 -19.72 25.97
CA LYS A 193 -17.18 -19.99 27.13
C LYS A 193 -15.85 -20.62 26.71
N ASP A 194 -15.90 -21.65 25.87
CA ASP A 194 -14.70 -22.39 25.44
C ASP A 194 -13.79 -21.52 24.58
N PHE A 195 -14.38 -20.72 23.67
CA PHE A 195 -13.61 -19.78 22.86
C PHE A 195 -12.91 -18.72 23.71
N PHE A 196 -13.62 -18.09 24.64
CA PHE A 196 -13.04 -17.08 25.52
C PHE A 196 -11.97 -17.67 26.44
N GLU A 197 -12.13 -18.91 26.87
CA GLU A 197 -11.13 -19.61 27.68
C GLU A 197 -9.82 -19.80 26.89
N LEU A 198 -9.88 -20.38 25.69
CA LEU A 198 -8.70 -20.57 24.83
C LEU A 198 -8.02 -19.22 24.52
N PHE A 199 -8.80 -18.22 24.15
CA PHE A 199 -8.27 -16.89 23.84
C PHE A 199 -7.53 -16.29 25.04
N LYS A 200 -8.11 -16.34 26.24
CA LYS A 200 -7.50 -15.81 27.45
C LYS A 200 -6.23 -16.58 27.86
N LEU A 201 -6.17 -17.87 27.64
CA LEU A 201 -4.97 -18.66 27.88
C LEU A 201 -3.83 -18.24 26.95
N LEU A 202 -4.10 -18.10 25.64
CA LEU A 202 -3.12 -17.65 24.65
C LEU A 202 -2.71 -16.18 24.84
N MET A 203 -3.63 -15.31 25.26
CA MET A 203 -3.35 -13.90 25.54
C MET A 203 -2.34 -13.72 26.69
N LYS A 204 -2.27 -14.68 27.62
CA LYS A 204 -1.32 -14.68 28.75
C LYS A 204 -0.04 -15.45 28.46
N ASP A 205 0.14 -15.96 27.22
CA ASP A 205 1.35 -16.69 26.89
C ASP A 205 2.59 -15.81 26.96
N LYS A 206 3.71 -16.37 27.39
CA LYS A 206 4.99 -15.67 27.53
C LYS A 206 5.59 -15.23 26.19
N LEU A 207 5.24 -15.94 25.10
CA LEU A 207 5.74 -15.65 23.78
C LEU A 207 4.95 -14.53 23.12
N ASP A 208 5.64 -13.48 22.76
CA ASP A 208 5.04 -12.36 22.03
C ASP A 208 4.48 -12.77 20.65
N SER A 209 5.10 -13.74 19.97
CA SER A 209 4.63 -14.27 18.70
C SER A 209 3.26 -14.95 18.81
N VAL A 210 2.93 -15.57 19.94
CA VAL A 210 1.58 -16.12 20.18
C VAL A 210 0.59 -14.97 20.34
N ARG A 211 0.89 -14.00 21.20
CA ARG A 211 0.04 -12.83 21.45
C ARG A 211 -0.14 -11.97 20.19
N PHE A 212 0.93 -11.82 19.40
CA PHE A 212 0.92 -11.12 18.11
C PHE A 212 -0.11 -11.71 17.13
N ASN A 213 -0.08 -13.03 16.91
CA ASN A 213 -1.02 -13.70 16.02
C ASN A 213 -2.45 -13.70 16.57
N LEU A 214 -2.59 -13.69 17.89
CA LEU A 214 -3.89 -13.61 18.53
C LEU A 214 -4.56 -12.23 18.29
N VAL A 215 -3.80 -11.15 18.28
CA VAL A 215 -4.31 -9.81 17.94
C VAL A 215 -4.87 -9.79 16.52
N ASP A 216 -4.16 -10.38 15.55
CA ASP A 216 -4.62 -10.43 14.16
C ASP A 216 -5.94 -11.20 14.02
N SER A 217 -6.17 -12.18 14.89
CA SER A 217 -7.42 -12.95 14.90
C SER A 217 -8.65 -12.14 15.35
N ILE A 218 -8.48 -11.03 16.10
CA ILE A 218 -9.61 -10.21 16.60
C ILE A 218 -10.46 -9.66 15.46
N SER A 219 -9.84 -9.22 14.37
CA SER A 219 -10.52 -8.67 13.20
C SER A 219 -11.51 -9.65 12.57
N ASN A 220 -11.25 -10.95 12.74
CA ASN A 220 -12.07 -12.04 12.20
C ASN A 220 -13.22 -12.47 13.12
N LEU A 221 -13.37 -11.85 14.31
CA LEU A 221 -14.39 -12.21 15.30
C LEU A 221 -15.77 -11.57 15.06
N LYS A 222 -16.04 -11.07 13.86
CA LYS A 222 -17.31 -10.40 13.47
C LYS A 222 -18.55 -11.24 13.82
N GLN A 223 -18.43 -12.54 13.74
CA GLN A 223 -19.53 -13.48 13.97
C GLN A 223 -19.96 -13.56 15.45
N LEU A 224 -19.07 -13.16 16.37
CA LEU A 224 -19.34 -13.18 17.81
C LEU A 224 -20.01 -11.90 18.32
N SER A 225 -20.19 -10.87 17.49
CA SER A 225 -20.70 -9.55 17.90
C SER A 225 -22.09 -9.55 18.52
N SER A 226 -22.89 -10.59 18.26
CA SER A 226 -24.22 -10.77 18.84
C SER A 226 -24.24 -11.48 20.20
N LEU A 227 -23.08 -11.97 20.67
CA LEU A 227 -23.00 -12.76 21.90
C LEU A 227 -22.96 -11.86 23.15
N SER A 228 -23.65 -12.29 24.21
CA SER A 228 -23.57 -11.63 25.51
C SER A 228 -22.14 -11.64 26.07
N GLY A 229 -21.66 -10.51 26.61
CA GLY A 229 -20.30 -10.40 27.14
C GLY A 229 -19.18 -10.22 26.09
N TYR A 230 -19.51 -10.21 24.79
CA TYR A 230 -18.54 -9.98 23.72
C TYR A 230 -17.84 -8.61 23.86
N GLU A 231 -18.60 -7.57 24.21
CA GLU A 231 -18.08 -6.21 24.38
C GLU A 231 -17.05 -6.12 25.49
N SER A 232 -17.35 -6.73 26.64
CA SER A 232 -16.43 -6.79 27.79
C SER A 232 -15.17 -7.59 27.44
N PHE A 233 -15.32 -8.69 26.70
CA PHE A 233 -14.19 -9.51 26.24
C PHE A 233 -13.28 -8.74 25.26
N ILE A 234 -13.84 -8.06 24.26
CA ILE A 234 -13.07 -7.25 23.31
C ILE A 234 -12.41 -6.07 24.02
N GLY A 235 -13.11 -5.38 24.92
CA GLY A 235 -12.57 -4.27 25.71
C GLY A 235 -11.39 -4.69 26.57
N GLU A 236 -11.49 -5.84 27.28
CA GLU A 236 -10.40 -6.43 28.06
C GLU A 236 -9.21 -6.78 27.15
N SER A 237 -9.46 -7.40 26.00
CA SER A 237 -8.43 -7.81 25.05
C SER A 237 -7.65 -6.60 24.49
N ILE A 238 -8.36 -5.58 24.01
CA ILE A 238 -7.76 -4.35 23.48
C ILE A 238 -6.95 -3.63 24.55
N THR A 239 -7.45 -3.58 25.78
CA THR A 239 -6.74 -2.96 26.90
C THR A 239 -5.42 -3.68 27.19
N ASN A 240 -5.43 -5.02 27.24
CA ASN A 240 -4.23 -5.81 27.48
C ASN A 240 -3.21 -5.65 26.35
N PHE A 241 -3.63 -5.79 25.09
CA PHE A 241 -2.71 -5.68 23.95
C PHE A 241 -2.15 -4.27 23.75
N SER A 242 -2.90 -3.23 24.10
CA SER A 242 -2.40 -1.84 24.03
C SER A 242 -1.32 -1.54 25.07
N GLN A 243 -1.15 -2.40 26.08
CA GLN A 243 -0.18 -2.29 27.17
C GLN A 243 0.80 -3.47 27.18
N ASP A 244 0.83 -4.27 26.11
CA ASP A 244 1.72 -5.43 26.03
C ASP A 244 3.20 -4.99 26.11
N GLU A 245 4.01 -5.77 26.79
CA GLU A 245 5.47 -5.51 26.91
C GLU A 245 6.16 -5.53 25.54
N SER A 246 5.70 -6.38 24.60
CA SER A 246 6.26 -6.44 23.26
C SER A 246 5.65 -5.37 22.35
N TRP A 247 6.52 -4.51 21.81
CA TRP A 247 6.12 -3.51 20.84
C TRP A 247 5.49 -4.13 19.56
N ARG A 248 5.87 -5.36 19.22
CA ARG A 248 5.31 -6.08 18.05
C ARG A 248 3.82 -6.37 18.23
N VAL A 249 3.41 -6.73 19.45
CA VAL A 249 2.00 -6.96 19.79
C VAL A 249 1.22 -5.64 19.71
N ARG A 250 1.78 -4.56 20.28
CA ARG A 250 1.19 -3.22 20.21
C ARG A 250 1.11 -2.70 18.77
N LEU A 251 2.14 -2.97 17.96
CA LEU A 251 2.14 -2.65 16.52
C LEU A 251 1.02 -3.38 15.77
N MET A 252 0.84 -4.68 16.05
CA MET A 252 -0.24 -5.45 15.42
C MET A 252 -1.60 -4.92 15.83
N LEU A 253 -1.78 -4.51 17.09
CA LEU A 253 -3.01 -3.85 17.53
C LEU A 253 -3.22 -2.52 16.77
N ALA A 254 -2.17 -1.71 16.63
CA ALA A 254 -2.24 -0.45 15.87
C ALA A 254 -2.62 -0.69 14.41
N LYS A 255 -2.14 -1.76 13.80
CA LYS A 255 -2.48 -2.16 12.42
C LYS A 255 -3.95 -2.53 12.27
N ASN A 256 -4.52 -3.23 13.25
CA ASN A 256 -5.90 -3.74 13.22
C ASN A 256 -6.93 -2.75 13.82
N VAL A 257 -6.55 -1.51 14.13
CA VAL A 257 -7.47 -0.51 14.72
C VAL A 257 -8.67 -0.23 13.83
N SER A 258 -8.47 -0.17 12.51
CA SER A 258 -9.55 0.07 11.53
C SER A 258 -10.62 -1.01 11.61
N GLU A 259 -10.24 -2.26 11.60
CA GLU A 259 -11.15 -3.41 11.68
C GLU A 259 -11.87 -3.47 13.04
N ILE A 260 -11.16 -3.14 14.13
CA ILE A 260 -11.74 -3.07 15.47
C ILE A 260 -12.77 -1.95 15.57
N LEU A 261 -12.52 -0.79 14.99
CA LEU A 261 -13.47 0.33 14.95
C LEU A 261 -14.71 -0.04 14.11
N GLU A 262 -14.51 -0.66 12.95
CA GLU A 262 -15.62 -1.17 12.13
C GLU A 262 -16.48 -2.19 12.90
N LEU A 263 -15.85 -3.11 13.63
CA LEU A 263 -16.55 -4.06 14.50
C LEU A 263 -17.36 -3.36 15.58
N SER A 264 -16.78 -2.37 16.25
CA SER A 264 -17.43 -1.63 17.33
C SER A 264 -18.65 -0.84 16.83
N SER A 265 -18.63 -0.37 15.58
CA SER A 265 -19.74 0.37 14.98
C SER A 265 -20.99 -0.49 14.74
N LYS A 266 -20.79 -1.80 14.54
CA LYS A 266 -21.87 -2.78 14.34
C LYS A 266 -22.52 -3.22 15.65
N ILE A 267 -21.82 -3.00 16.77
CA ILE A 267 -22.33 -3.26 18.12
C ILE A 267 -23.13 -2.03 18.56
N GLN A 268 -24.45 -2.12 18.53
CA GLN A 268 -25.33 -0.98 18.82
C GLN A 268 -25.13 -0.42 20.22
N LYS A 269 -24.88 0.92 20.30
CA LYS A 269 -25.03 1.79 21.48
C LYS A 269 -24.07 1.61 22.67
N ASN A 270 -22.90 0.97 22.57
CA ASN A 270 -22.04 0.89 23.73
C ASN A 270 -20.98 2.03 23.76
N SER A 271 -21.28 3.07 24.54
CA SER A 271 -20.35 4.18 24.80
C SER A 271 -19.09 3.73 25.56
N GLU A 272 -19.19 2.65 26.36
CA GLU A 272 -18.08 2.14 27.18
C GLU A 272 -17.01 1.49 26.32
N LEU A 273 -17.38 0.59 25.39
CA LEU A 273 -16.41 -0.04 24.46
C LEU A 273 -15.70 1.00 23.58
N LYS A 274 -16.44 1.99 23.06
CA LYS A 274 -15.85 3.10 22.31
C LYS A 274 -14.84 3.87 23.16
N GLY A 275 -15.15 4.12 24.43
CA GLY A 275 -14.25 4.78 25.38
C GLY A 275 -12.97 3.98 25.63
N ILE A 276 -13.07 2.65 25.73
CA ILE A 276 -11.91 1.75 25.87
C ILE A 276 -11.05 1.77 24.63
N ILE A 277 -11.65 1.65 23.43
CA ILE A 277 -10.92 1.68 22.15
C ILE A 277 -10.19 3.02 22.02
N LEU A 278 -10.87 4.12 22.27
CA LEU A 278 -10.29 5.47 22.19
C LEU A 278 -9.10 5.64 23.14
N LYS A 279 -9.24 5.19 24.41
CA LYS A 279 -8.16 5.25 25.40
C LYS A 279 -6.96 4.40 25.00
N SER A 280 -7.20 3.22 24.45
CA SER A 280 -6.14 2.34 23.94
C SER A 280 -5.46 2.92 22.72
N TYR A 281 -6.22 3.52 21.81
CA TYR A 281 -5.71 4.18 20.62
C TYR A 281 -4.81 5.38 20.94
N ILE A 282 -5.21 6.19 21.93
CA ILE A 282 -4.37 7.30 22.43
C ILE A 282 -3.03 6.77 22.94
N LYS A 283 -3.01 5.63 23.65
CA LYS A 283 -1.76 5.02 24.10
C LYS A 283 -0.86 4.61 22.94
N LEU A 284 -1.43 4.04 21.87
CA LEU A 284 -0.68 3.67 20.66
C LEU A 284 -0.11 4.89 19.92
N LEU A 285 -0.83 6.01 19.89
CA LEU A 285 -0.34 7.27 19.32
C LEU A 285 0.79 7.90 20.17
N GLN A 286 0.89 7.53 21.43
CA GLN A 286 1.90 8.01 22.39
C GLN A 286 2.90 6.91 22.78
N ASP A 287 2.98 5.83 22.01
CA ASP A 287 3.85 4.69 22.29
C ASP A 287 5.33 5.09 22.34
N SER A 288 6.13 4.37 23.12
CA SER A 288 7.59 4.55 23.14
C SER A 288 8.23 4.26 21.78
N GLU A 289 7.68 3.30 21.04
CA GLU A 289 8.21 2.86 19.76
C GLU A 289 7.64 3.65 18.59
N GLY A 290 8.52 4.17 17.74
CA GLY A 290 8.12 4.96 16.57
C GLY A 290 7.28 4.20 15.55
N GLU A 291 7.55 2.92 15.38
CA GLU A 291 6.81 2.01 14.49
C GLU A 291 5.33 1.92 14.91
N VAL A 292 5.07 1.83 16.21
CA VAL A 292 3.71 1.78 16.75
C VAL A 292 3.01 3.11 16.53
N ARG A 293 3.67 4.25 16.85
CA ARG A 293 3.11 5.59 16.60
C ARG A 293 2.81 5.83 15.13
N SER A 294 3.75 5.46 14.25
CA SER A 294 3.60 5.59 12.79
C SER A 294 2.41 4.77 12.27
N MET A 295 2.26 3.53 12.75
CA MET A 295 1.13 2.68 12.35
C MET A 295 -0.20 3.20 12.90
N ALA A 296 -0.22 3.69 14.13
CA ALA A 296 -1.40 4.34 14.71
C ALA A 296 -1.79 5.59 13.90
N CYS A 297 -0.83 6.42 13.49
CA CYS A 297 -1.10 7.57 12.63
C CYS A 297 -1.82 7.18 11.33
N LYS A 298 -1.44 6.09 10.68
CA LYS A 298 -2.04 5.65 9.41
C LYS A 298 -3.54 5.30 9.50
N ASN A 299 -4.05 5.07 10.71
CA ASN A 299 -5.46 4.76 10.96
C ASN A 299 -6.28 5.97 11.45
N LEU A 300 -5.70 7.18 11.47
CA LEU A 300 -6.36 8.38 11.99
C LEU A 300 -7.62 8.77 11.21
N ASP A 301 -7.64 8.57 9.90
CA ASP A 301 -8.80 8.90 9.08
C ASP A 301 -9.99 7.98 9.36
N VAL A 302 -9.72 6.68 9.56
CA VAL A 302 -10.74 5.71 9.97
C VAL A 302 -11.21 6.00 11.38
N ALA A 303 -10.28 6.31 12.30
CA ALA A 303 -10.64 6.72 13.65
C ALA A 303 -11.50 8.00 13.65
N ALA A 304 -11.22 8.96 12.79
CA ALA A 304 -12.02 10.17 12.62
C ALA A 304 -13.43 9.87 12.06
N GLU A 305 -13.56 8.87 11.18
CA GLU A 305 -14.85 8.46 10.63
C GLU A 305 -15.79 7.89 11.70
N TYR A 306 -15.27 7.00 12.55
CA TYR A 306 -16.08 6.30 13.55
C TYR A 306 -16.22 7.06 14.87
N LEU A 307 -15.24 7.87 15.24
CA LEU A 307 -15.15 8.54 16.55
C LEU A 307 -15.12 10.07 16.45
N GLY A 308 -14.93 10.64 15.27
CA GLY A 308 -14.64 12.08 15.09
C GLY A 308 -15.76 13.02 15.55
N LYS A 309 -17.00 12.55 15.60
CA LYS A 309 -18.16 13.30 16.12
C LYS A 309 -18.30 13.26 17.65
N GLU A 310 -17.57 12.37 18.30
CA GLU A 310 -17.57 12.25 19.77
C GLU A 310 -16.68 13.34 20.37
N ASP A 311 -17.12 14.01 21.43
CA ASP A 311 -16.31 15.02 22.12
C ASP A 311 -15.01 14.46 22.69
N SER A 312 -15.02 13.17 23.05
CA SER A 312 -13.83 12.47 23.52
C SER A 312 -12.72 12.36 22.48
N PHE A 313 -13.03 12.49 21.19
CA PHE A 313 -12.05 12.45 20.10
C PHE A 313 -11.08 13.64 20.13
N ASP A 314 -11.44 14.76 20.77
CA ASP A 314 -10.56 15.91 20.94
C ASP A 314 -9.27 15.56 21.69
N LYS A 315 -9.29 14.51 22.52
CA LYS A 315 -8.08 13.96 23.14
C LYS A 315 -7.12 13.34 22.10
N VAL A 316 -7.64 12.68 21.06
CA VAL A 316 -6.83 12.19 19.94
C VAL A 316 -6.23 13.38 19.19
N LEU A 317 -7.05 14.39 18.84
CA LEU A 317 -6.60 15.58 18.14
C LEU A 317 -5.50 16.32 18.92
N THR A 318 -5.60 16.32 20.25
CA THR A 318 -4.55 16.89 21.13
C THR A 318 -3.23 16.12 21.02
N CYS A 319 -3.26 14.78 20.90
CA CYS A 319 -2.05 13.97 20.73
C CYS A 319 -1.30 14.31 19.42
N LEU A 320 -2.02 14.73 18.37
CA LEU A 320 -1.40 15.08 17.09
C LEU A 320 -0.43 16.26 17.21
N LYS A 321 -0.63 17.14 18.22
CA LYS A 321 0.29 18.26 18.51
C LYS A 321 1.69 17.78 18.91
N SER A 322 1.83 16.64 19.53
CA SER A 322 3.14 16.04 19.83
C SER A 322 3.72 15.30 18.62
N LEU A 323 2.89 14.61 17.86
CA LEU A 323 3.31 13.82 16.70
C LEU A 323 3.83 14.66 15.53
N LYS A 324 3.37 15.91 15.36
CA LYS A 324 3.93 16.83 14.34
C LYS A 324 5.41 17.16 14.58
N SER A 325 5.87 17.06 15.82
CA SER A 325 7.25 17.30 16.23
C SER A 325 7.95 16.03 16.69
N ASP A 326 7.49 14.86 16.24
CA ASP A 326 8.10 13.57 16.57
C ASP A 326 9.56 13.55 16.11
N PRO A 327 10.51 13.05 16.92
CA PRO A 327 11.92 13.00 16.52
C PRO A 327 12.18 12.14 15.29
N LEU A 328 11.28 11.21 14.98
CA LEU A 328 11.44 10.28 13.86
C LEU A 328 10.70 10.78 12.60
N PRO A 329 11.42 11.09 11.51
CA PRO A 329 10.81 11.63 10.29
C PRO A 329 9.68 10.76 9.73
N TYR A 330 9.79 9.44 9.79
CA TYR A 330 8.76 8.54 9.26
C TYR A 330 7.45 8.57 10.07
N VAL A 331 7.48 8.97 11.35
CA VAL A 331 6.25 9.21 12.14
C VAL A 331 5.59 10.50 11.67
N ARG A 332 6.36 11.60 11.53
CA ARG A 332 5.86 12.88 10.98
C ARG A 332 5.30 12.70 9.56
N SER A 333 5.99 11.90 8.72
CA SER A 333 5.52 11.57 7.36
C SER A 333 4.20 10.79 7.37
N SER A 334 4.03 9.85 8.28
CA SER A 334 2.77 9.11 8.44
C SER A 334 1.63 10.04 8.84
N LEU A 335 1.86 10.97 9.76
CA LEU A 335 0.90 12.00 10.13
C LEU A 335 0.57 12.91 8.93
N ALA A 336 1.59 13.40 8.23
CA ALA A 336 1.42 14.27 7.05
C ALA A 336 0.58 13.61 5.94
N SER A 337 0.73 12.30 5.75
CA SER A 337 0.00 11.57 4.70
C SER A 337 -1.50 11.47 4.95
N ILE A 338 -1.93 11.52 6.21
CA ILE A 338 -3.30 11.21 6.60
C ILE A 338 -4.07 12.39 7.20
N ILE A 339 -3.38 13.37 7.78
CA ILE A 339 -4.01 14.39 8.60
C ILE A 339 -5.09 15.20 7.85
N LEU A 340 -4.87 15.47 6.57
CA LEU A 340 -5.81 16.26 5.77
C LEU A 340 -7.07 15.47 5.39
N SER A 341 -6.99 14.14 5.31
CA SER A 341 -8.17 13.28 5.05
C SER A 341 -9.13 13.19 6.22
N MET A 342 -8.70 13.60 7.42
CA MET A 342 -9.58 13.68 8.58
C MET A 342 -10.54 14.89 8.51
N ALA A 343 -10.16 15.96 7.82
CA ALA A 343 -10.90 17.22 7.80
C ALA A 343 -12.40 17.09 7.47
N PRO A 344 -12.80 16.37 6.40
CA PRO A 344 -14.22 16.19 6.07
C PRO A 344 -15.00 15.40 7.14
N LYS A 345 -14.30 14.56 7.92
CA LYS A 345 -14.91 13.66 8.91
C LYS A 345 -15.17 14.34 10.25
N ILE A 346 -14.28 15.28 10.65
CA ILE A 346 -14.38 15.99 11.94
C ILE A 346 -15.08 17.35 11.84
N GLY A 347 -15.24 17.88 10.63
CA GLY A 347 -15.90 19.15 10.36
C GLY A 347 -15.01 20.38 10.49
N ALA A 348 -15.50 21.54 9.98
CA ALA A 348 -14.71 22.77 9.80
C ALA A 348 -14.12 23.32 11.11
N ASN A 349 -14.90 23.32 12.20
CA ASN A 349 -14.44 23.91 13.47
C ASN A 349 -13.23 23.17 14.03
N LYS A 350 -13.31 21.84 14.17
CA LYS A 350 -12.20 21.02 14.67
C LYS A 350 -11.01 21.02 13.68
N THR A 351 -11.28 21.09 12.39
CA THR A 351 -10.24 21.23 11.36
C THR A 351 -9.44 22.51 11.55
N ASN A 352 -10.10 23.64 11.73
CA ASN A 352 -9.42 24.93 11.95
C ASN A 352 -8.65 24.98 13.29
N GLU A 353 -9.20 24.38 14.33
CA GLU A 353 -8.59 24.40 15.66
C GLU A 353 -7.38 23.44 15.78
N PHE A 354 -7.46 22.24 15.24
CA PHE A 354 -6.45 21.19 15.46
C PHE A 354 -5.63 20.88 14.21
N ILE A 355 -6.27 20.68 13.04
CA ILE A 355 -5.58 20.19 11.84
C ILE A 355 -4.77 21.31 11.17
N PHE A 356 -5.36 22.48 11.04
CA PHE A 356 -4.73 23.57 10.32
C PHE A 356 -3.40 24.04 10.93
N PRO A 357 -3.26 24.22 12.26
CA PRO A 357 -1.96 24.54 12.87
C PRO A 357 -0.90 23.45 12.64
N ILE A 358 -1.29 22.17 12.70
CA ILE A 358 -0.37 21.06 12.46
C ILE A 358 0.08 21.04 10.99
N PHE A 359 -0.85 21.31 10.07
CA PHE A 359 -0.54 21.43 8.65
C PHE A 359 0.49 22.55 8.39
N LEU A 360 0.31 23.72 9.01
CA LEU A 360 1.25 24.85 8.86
C LEU A 360 2.66 24.52 9.38
N ASP A 361 2.76 23.71 10.41
CA ASP A 361 4.05 23.26 10.91
C ASP A 361 4.69 22.21 9.99
N LEU A 362 3.92 21.22 9.53
CA LEU A 362 4.43 20.16 8.65
C LEU A 362 4.83 20.65 7.25
N ILE A 363 4.22 21.74 6.75
CA ILE A 363 4.64 22.36 5.47
C ILE A 363 6.02 23.03 5.58
N LYS A 364 6.45 23.35 6.81
CA LYS A 364 7.76 23.89 7.13
C LYS A 364 8.73 22.86 7.71
N ASP A 365 8.35 21.58 7.72
CA ASP A 365 9.21 20.51 8.27
C ASP A 365 10.60 20.57 7.66
N GLU A 366 11.62 20.26 8.45
CA GLU A 366 13.00 20.19 7.99
C GLU A 366 13.21 19.12 6.89
N ASP A 367 12.43 18.02 6.98
CA ASP A 367 12.48 16.93 6.00
C ASP A 367 11.66 17.30 4.74
N HIS A 368 12.32 17.12 3.59
CA HIS A 368 11.74 17.38 2.29
C HIS A 368 10.54 16.50 1.99
N ASP A 369 10.66 15.20 2.24
CA ASP A 369 9.64 14.23 1.85
C ASP A 369 8.34 14.48 2.63
N ILE A 370 8.44 14.94 3.87
CA ILE A 370 7.29 15.31 4.69
C ILE A 370 6.56 16.50 4.09
N ARG A 371 7.31 17.56 3.69
CA ARG A 371 6.70 18.71 3.01
C ARG A 371 5.96 18.31 1.74
N MET A 372 6.57 17.42 0.93
CA MET A 372 5.97 16.94 -0.32
C MET A 372 4.73 16.09 -0.07
N VAL A 373 4.76 15.22 0.94
CA VAL A 373 3.61 14.37 1.29
C VAL A 373 2.41 15.22 1.68
N ILE A 374 2.59 16.23 2.53
CA ILE A 374 1.45 17.04 2.98
C ILE A 374 0.90 17.92 1.85
N ILE A 375 1.76 18.44 0.99
CA ILE A 375 1.35 19.30 -0.14
C ILE A 375 0.56 18.50 -1.17
N LYS A 376 0.94 17.26 -1.45
CA LYS A 376 0.20 16.38 -2.39
C LYS A 376 -1.22 16.04 -1.93
N ASN A 377 -1.51 16.19 -0.64
CA ASN A 377 -2.82 15.89 -0.06
C ASN A 377 -3.69 17.14 0.16
N LEU A 378 -3.28 18.31 -0.34
CA LEU A 378 -3.99 19.58 -0.13
C LEU A 378 -5.40 19.62 -0.71
N ASP A 379 -5.64 18.88 -1.78
CA ASP A 379 -6.96 18.80 -2.43
C ASP A 379 -8.06 18.29 -1.49
N LYS A 380 -7.69 17.50 -0.48
CA LYS A 380 -8.63 16.97 0.53
C LYS A 380 -9.22 18.05 1.46
N LEU A 381 -8.63 19.23 1.52
CA LEU A 381 -9.14 20.34 2.34
C LEU A 381 -10.22 21.17 1.66
N ASN A 382 -10.33 21.12 0.33
CA ASN A 382 -11.22 21.99 -0.44
C ASN A 382 -12.70 21.91 -0.05
N GLU A 383 -13.12 20.80 0.54
CA GLU A 383 -14.53 20.56 0.86
C GLU A 383 -14.93 21.11 2.24
N VAL A 384 -13.96 21.49 3.09
CA VAL A 384 -14.23 21.71 4.52
C VAL A 384 -13.80 23.07 5.03
N VAL A 385 -12.75 23.66 4.48
CA VAL A 385 -12.17 24.91 5.00
C VAL A 385 -12.49 26.08 4.07
N ASN A 386 -12.80 27.24 4.67
CA ASN A 386 -12.85 28.48 3.90
C ASN A 386 -11.46 28.74 3.29
N ILE A 387 -11.40 28.61 1.96
CA ILE A 387 -10.18 28.69 1.15
C ILE A 387 -9.42 30.00 1.44
N ASP A 388 -10.12 31.10 1.70
CA ASP A 388 -9.52 32.40 1.92
C ASP A 388 -8.69 32.46 3.23
N SER A 389 -9.18 31.85 4.30
CA SER A 389 -8.44 31.74 5.57
C SER A 389 -7.24 30.80 5.46
N PHE A 390 -7.40 29.72 4.69
CA PHE A 390 -6.36 28.76 4.41
C PHE A 390 -5.20 29.37 3.62
N VAL A 391 -5.53 30.10 2.55
CA VAL A 391 -4.53 30.77 1.70
C VAL A 391 -3.77 31.83 2.47
N GLN A 392 -4.43 32.62 3.31
CA GLN A 392 -3.78 33.64 4.13
C GLN A 392 -2.75 33.05 5.10
N GLY A 393 -2.98 31.82 5.63
CA GLY A 393 -2.03 31.14 6.49
C GLY A 393 -0.86 30.49 5.73
N ILE A 394 -1.09 29.99 4.51
CA ILE A 394 -0.07 29.26 3.73
C ILE A 394 0.86 30.17 2.95
N ILE A 395 0.34 31.28 2.40
CA ILE A 395 1.13 32.15 1.52
C ILE A 395 2.43 32.62 2.18
N PRO A 396 2.45 33.10 3.43
CA PRO A 396 3.71 33.49 4.07
C PRO A 396 4.72 32.34 4.14
N SER A 397 4.26 31.14 4.41
CA SER A 397 5.11 29.95 4.46
C SER A 397 5.65 29.55 3.08
N LEU A 398 4.82 29.64 2.04
CA LEU A 398 5.27 29.42 0.65
C LEU A 398 6.31 30.44 0.21
N VAL A 399 6.10 31.71 0.54
CA VAL A 399 7.07 32.80 0.26
C VAL A 399 8.40 32.49 0.92
N GLU A 400 8.40 32.17 2.22
CA GLU A 400 9.59 31.85 2.99
C GLU A 400 10.36 30.65 2.38
N ILE A 401 9.66 29.57 2.04
CA ILE A 401 10.28 28.37 1.44
C ILE A 401 10.74 28.64 0.00
N SER A 402 10.02 29.48 -0.76
CA SER A 402 10.38 29.85 -2.13
C SER A 402 11.67 30.66 -2.24
N ASP A 403 12.10 31.29 -1.15
CA ASP A 403 13.32 32.07 -1.03
C ASP A 403 14.46 31.30 -0.33
N ASN A 404 14.28 30.02 -0.05
CA ASN A 404 15.29 29.20 0.61
C ASN A 404 16.59 29.15 -0.18
N ASN A 405 17.75 29.22 0.51
CA ASN A 405 19.07 29.18 -0.10
C ASN A 405 19.32 27.88 -0.89
N ASN A 406 18.74 26.75 -0.42
CA ASN A 406 18.83 25.49 -1.13
C ASN A 406 17.85 25.47 -2.32
N TRP A 407 18.39 25.43 -3.54
CA TRP A 407 17.59 25.40 -4.76
C TRP A 407 16.65 24.17 -4.86
N ARG A 408 17.03 23.03 -4.26
CA ARG A 408 16.17 21.84 -4.23
C ARG A 408 14.89 22.10 -3.45
N VAL A 409 14.97 22.86 -2.37
CA VAL A 409 13.80 23.29 -1.59
C VAL A 409 12.91 24.22 -2.41
N ARG A 410 13.50 25.20 -3.14
CA ARG A 410 12.73 26.06 -4.05
C ARG A 410 12.05 25.27 -5.17
N ALA A 411 12.78 24.29 -5.77
CA ALA A 411 12.23 23.42 -6.82
C ALA A 411 10.98 22.64 -6.39
N GLN A 412 10.88 22.32 -5.11
CA GLN A 412 9.74 21.60 -4.56
C GLN A 412 8.51 22.47 -4.46
N VAL A 413 8.68 23.73 -4.05
CA VAL A 413 7.57 24.69 -4.04
C VAL A 413 7.02 24.87 -5.46
N GLU A 414 7.91 24.90 -6.47
CA GLU A 414 7.49 24.95 -7.88
C GLU A 414 6.52 23.82 -8.25
N GLU A 415 6.77 22.59 -7.79
CA GLU A 415 5.92 21.43 -8.08
C GLU A 415 4.51 21.53 -7.47
N THR A 416 4.35 22.33 -6.43
CA THR A 416 3.08 22.50 -5.72
C THR A 416 2.18 23.57 -6.33
N VAL A 417 2.76 24.52 -7.05
CA VAL A 417 2.04 25.66 -7.63
C VAL A 417 0.85 25.26 -8.49
N PRO A 418 0.94 24.26 -9.38
CA PRO A 418 -0.23 23.83 -10.17
C PRO A 418 -1.37 23.27 -9.32
N VAL A 419 -1.08 22.73 -8.14
CA VAL A 419 -2.11 22.26 -7.18
C VAL A 419 -2.80 23.49 -6.59
N PHE A 420 -2.05 24.47 -6.11
CA PHE A 420 -2.62 25.74 -5.62
C PHE A 420 -3.45 26.47 -6.67
N ALA A 421 -3.02 26.45 -7.92
CA ALA A 421 -3.73 27.07 -9.04
C ALA A 421 -5.15 26.51 -9.26
N ARG A 422 -5.39 25.27 -8.88
CA ARG A 422 -6.70 24.60 -8.99
C ARG A 422 -7.60 24.85 -7.79
N ILE A 423 -7.00 25.11 -6.64
CA ILE A 423 -7.67 25.22 -5.34
C ILE A 423 -8.05 26.66 -5.02
N VAL A 424 -7.14 27.59 -5.32
CA VAL A 424 -7.24 28.99 -4.94
C VAL A 424 -8.02 29.77 -6.00
N ASN A 425 -8.84 30.74 -5.59
CA ASN A 425 -9.49 31.59 -6.55
C ASN A 425 -8.48 32.44 -7.36
N ARG A 426 -8.86 32.78 -8.60
CA ARG A 426 -8.01 33.49 -9.56
C ARG A 426 -7.33 34.74 -8.98
N LYS A 427 -8.09 35.58 -8.28
CA LYS A 427 -7.58 36.85 -7.75
C LYS A 427 -6.49 36.63 -6.70
N LEU A 428 -6.76 35.76 -5.73
CA LEU A 428 -5.77 35.43 -4.69
C LEU A 428 -4.49 34.81 -5.28
N PHE A 429 -4.64 33.94 -6.29
CA PHE A 429 -3.48 33.35 -6.97
C PHE A 429 -2.63 34.43 -7.67
N LEU A 430 -3.27 35.25 -8.48
CA LEU A 430 -2.57 36.29 -9.26
C LEU A 430 -1.90 37.36 -8.39
N ASP A 431 -2.48 37.66 -7.23
CA ASP A 431 -1.94 38.70 -6.34
C ASP A 431 -0.84 38.18 -5.41
N ASN A 432 -0.87 36.89 -5.00
CA ASN A 432 0.02 36.38 -3.97
C ASN A 432 1.00 35.29 -4.46
N ILE A 433 0.57 34.35 -5.32
CA ILE A 433 1.40 33.20 -5.73
C ILE A 433 2.11 33.48 -7.06
N MET A 434 1.44 34.15 -8.00
CA MET A 434 2.06 34.45 -9.29
C MET A 434 3.36 35.29 -9.18
N PRO A 435 3.50 36.26 -8.26
CA PRO A 435 4.77 36.97 -8.07
C PRO A 435 5.94 36.04 -7.75
N ILE A 436 5.72 34.99 -6.97
CA ILE A 436 6.71 33.97 -6.65
C ILE A 436 7.13 33.22 -7.94
N CYS A 437 6.17 32.78 -8.74
CA CYS A 437 6.41 32.08 -10.00
C CYS A 437 7.21 32.95 -10.99
N ILE A 438 6.87 34.23 -11.08
CA ILE A 438 7.58 35.20 -11.93
C ILE A 438 9.01 35.43 -11.44
N LYS A 439 9.26 35.41 -10.12
CA LYS A 439 10.59 35.53 -9.54
C LYS A 439 11.50 34.37 -9.97
N TRP A 440 10.99 33.15 -10.01
CA TRP A 440 11.75 31.96 -10.42
C TRP A 440 12.23 32.01 -11.88
N LEU A 441 11.60 32.73 -12.77
CA LEU A 441 12.09 32.95 -14.13
C LEU A 441 13.46 33.65 -14.17
N THR A 442 13.86 34.29 -13.09
CA THR A 442 15.15 34.96 -12.95
C THR A 442 16.03 34.33 -11.86
N ASP A 443 15.71 33.11 -11.40
CA ASP A 443 16.51 32.39 -10.40
C ASP A 443 17.97 32.18 -10.87
N PRO A 444 18.97 32.28 -9.99
CA PRO A 444 20.36 32.01 -10.37
C PRO A 444 20.56 30.57 -10.87
N VAL A 445 19.76 29.61 -10.40
CA VAL A 445 19.89 28.19 -10.79
C VAL A 445 19.09 27.90 -12.06
N TYR A 446 19.75 27.37 -13.07
CA TYR A 446 19.14 27.05 -14.37
C TYR A 446 17.96 26.08 -14.26
N ALA A 447 18.08 25.05 -13.41
CA ALA A 447 17.00 24.05 -13.22
C ALA A 447 15.69 24.69 -12.72
N ILE A 448 15.77 25.69 -11.84
CA ILE A 448 14.60 26.45 -11.38
C ILE A 448 14.00 27.25 -12.54
N ARG A 449 14.81 28.01 -13.29
CA ARG A 449 14.31 28.79 -14.43
C ARG A 449 13.61 27.91 -15.47
N GLN A 450 14.18 26.72 -15.77
CA GLN A 450 13.59 25.80 -16.73
C GLN A 450 12.23 25.25 -16.25
N ARG A 451 12.14 24.88 -14.97
CA ARG A 451 10.87 24.42 -14.37
C ARG A 451 9.84 25.56 -14.32
N ALA A 452 10.25 26.76 -13.93
CA ALA A 452 9.39 27.94 -13.94
C ALA A 452 8.76 28.18 -15.31
N CYS A 453 9.52 28.03 -16.41
CA CYS A 453 8.98 28.14 -17.77
C CYS A 453 7.84 27.14 -18.04
N LYS A 454 8.01 25.88 -17.66
CA LYS A 454 6.96 24.85 -17.79
C LYS A 454 5.73 25.15 -16.94
N ILE A 455 5.96 25.65 -15.72
CA ILE A 455 4.88 26.01 -14.80
C ILE A 455 4.08 27.19 -15.37
N MET A 456 4.76 28.21 -15.88
CA MET A 456 4.09 29.38 -16.47
C MET A 456 3.15 29.00 -17.64
N LYS A 457 3.52 28.03 -18.47
CA LYS A 457 2.63 27.51 -19.50
C LYS A 457 1.40 26.82 -18.90
N ARG A 458 1.59 25.95 -17.90
CA ARG A 458 0.47 25.30 -17.20
C ARG A 458 -0.45 26.30 -16.51
N LEU A 459 0.12 27.35 -15.91
CA LEU A 459 -0.66 28.42 -15.28
C LEU A 459 -1.43 29.26 -16.31
N TYR A 460 -0.83 29.50 -17.47
CA TYR A 460 -1.52 30.15 -18.59
C TYR A 460 -2.75 29.34 -18.99
N ASP A 461 -2.64 28.02 -19.11
CA ASP A 461 -3.77 27.15 -19.49
C ASP A 461 -4.92 27.19 -18.47
N ILE A 462 -4.59 27.37 -17.17
CA ILE A 462 -5.59 27.49 -16.10
C ILE A 462 -6.18 28.91 -16.03
N PHE A 463 -5.35 29.94 -16.16
CA PHE A 463 -5.68 31.34 -15.87
C PHE A 463 -5.67 32.24 -17.11
N LYS A 464 -5.98 31.74 -18.31
CA LYS A 464 -6.06 32.55 -19.52
C LYS A 464 -6.76 33.87 -19.28
N GLY A 465 -6.19 34.97 -19.79
CA GLY A 465 -6.79 36.28 -19.76
C GLY A 465 -5.81 37.43 -19.49
N GLU A 466 -6.31 38.63 -19.70
CA GLU A 466 -5.53 39.85 -19.83
C GLU A 466 -4.65 40.18 -18.61
N ASP A 467 -5.13 39.93 -17.40
CA ASP A 467 -4.37 40.19 -16.16
C ASP A 467 -3.13 39.29 -16.04
N PHE A 468 -3.29 38.00 -16.36
CA PHE A 468 -2.18 37.05 -16.34
C PHE A 468 -1.17 37.38 -17.43
N GLU A 469 -1.65 37.57 -18.64
CA GLU A 469 -0.84 37.93 -19.82
C GLU A 469 -0.03 39.20 -19.59
N LYS A 470 -0.63 40.23 -19.05
CA LYS A 470 0.03 41.51 -18.74
C LYS A 470 1.20 41.33 -17.77
N LYS A 471 0.98 40.58 -16.67
CA LYS A 471 2.03 40.32 -15.68
C LYS A 471 3.18 39.51 -16.31
N LEU A 472 2.87 38.46 -17.11
CA LEU A 472 3.85 37.61 -17.80
C LEU A 472 4.64 38.41 -18.84
N LEU A 473 3.96 39.17 -19.72
CA LEU A 473 4.59 39.96 -20.79
C LEU A 473 5.52 41.04 -20.23
N ASN A 474 5.13 41.70 -19.15
CA ASN A 474 6.00 42.66 -18.47
C ASN A 474 7.33 42.03 -18.03
N LYS A 475 7.27 40.81 -17.48
CA LYS A 475 8.48 40.10 -17.08
C LYS A 475 9.31 39.66 -18.27
N ILE A 476 8.66 39.10 -19.31
CA ILE A 476 9.34 38.71 -20.56
C ILE A 476 10.06 39.93 -21.19
N SER A 477 9.38 41.07 -21.27
CA SER A 477 9.97 42.30 -21.82
C SER A 477 11.19 42.75 -21.05
N SER A 478 11.15 42.69 -19.72
CA SER A 478 12.30 43.01 -18.86
C SER A 478 13.47 42.03 -19.08
N MET A 479 13.20 40.74 -19.14
CA MET A 479 14.22 39.72 -19.31
C MET A 479 14.86 39.72 -20.71
N ALA A 480 14.05 39.97 -21.75
CA ALA A 480 14.53 40.09 -23.14
C ALA A 480 15.49 41.27 -23.38
N LYS A 481 15.39 42.31 -22.54
CA LYS A 481 16.28 43.45 -22.58
C LYS A 481 17.47 43.37 -21.61
N SER A 482 17.58 42.29 -20.86
CA SER A 482 18.62 42.12 -19.84
C SER A 482 20.01 41.99 -20.47
N ASP A 483 21.04 42.54 -19.80
CA ASP A 483 22.43 42.30 -20.19
C ASP A 483 22.86 40.86 -20.02
N SER A 484 22.25 40.12 -19.09
CA SER A 484 22.48 38.67 -18.89
C SER A 484 21.86 37.87 -20.03
N TYR A 485 22.72 37.22 -20.82
CA TYR A 485 22.27 36.29 -21.87
C TYR A 485 21.51 35.09 -21.31
N LEU A 486 21.76 34.70 -20.06
CA LEU A 486 21.04 33.62 -19.38
C LEU A 486 19.55 33.95 -19.20
N LEU A 487 19.21 35.21 -18.95
CA LEU A 487 17.83 35.66 -18.86
C LEU A 487 17.17 35.72 -20.24
N ARG A 488 17.93 36.15 -21.28
CA ARG A 488 17.43 36.19 -22.65
C ARG A 488 17.18 34.75 -23.18
N ILE A 489 18.07 33.78 -22.88
CA ILE A 489 17.82 32.35 -23.16
C ILE A 489 16.57 31.85 -22.42
N THR A 490 16.36 32.27 -21.15
CA THR A 490 15.18 31.84 -20.39
C THR A 490 13.89 32.33 -21.05
N VAL A 491 13.88 33.51 -21.68
CA VAL A 491 12.75 33.97 -22.50
C VAL A 491 12.48 33.01 -23.66
N VAL A 492 13.52 32.60 -24.38
CA VAL A 492 13.38 31.65 -25.50
C VAL A 492 12.86 30.29 -25.03
N ILE A 493 13.38 29.80 -23.90
CA ILE A 493 12.91 28.53 -23.29
C ILE A 493 11.44 28.64 -22.88
N LEU A 494 11.03 29.76 -22.25
CA LEU A 494 9.64 30.00 -21.89
C LEU A 494 8.73 30.00 -23.13
N ILE A 495 9.12 30.70 -24.18
CA ILE A 495 8.33 30.75 -25.42
C ILE A 495 8.27 29.37 -26.09
N ARG A 496 9.33 28.59 -26.02
CA ARG A 496 9.34 27.20 -26.50
C ARG A 496 8.24 26.35 -25.86
N GLU A 497 7.97 26.51 -24.57
CA GLU A 497 6.90 25.76 -23.88
C GLU A 497 5.50 26.12 -24.43
N PHE A 498 5.29 27.33 -24.94
CA PHE A 498 4.04 27.73 -25.61
C PHE A 498 3.90 27.21 -27.05
N VAL A 499 4.98 26.73 -27.65
CA VAL A 499 4.98 26.15 -29.02
C VAL A 499 4.84 24.63 -28.99
N ILE A 500 4.90 23.99 -27.82
CA ILE A 500 4.82 22.52 -27.70
C ILE A 500 3.40 22.01 -28.00
N ASP A 501 2.37 22.75 -27.59
CA ASP A 501 0.96 22.37 -27.74
C ASP A 501 0.33 23.12 -28.91
N GLU A 502 -0.28 22.39 -29.86
CA GLU A 502 -0.91 22.90 -31.07
C GLU A 502 -2.18 23.73 -30.82
N TYR A 503 -2.69 23.75 -29.57
CA TYR A 503 -4.04 24.22 -29.26
C TYR A 503 -4.20 25.74 -29.06
N ASP A 504 -3.13 26.53 -28.85
CA ASP A 504 -3.26 27.97 -28.63
C ASP A 504 -2.07 28.77 -29.17
N LEU A 505 -1.97 28.82 -30.48
CA LEU A 505 -0.92 29.60 -31.16
C LEU A 505 -1.22 31.10 -31.20
N ASP A 506 -2.47 31.55 -30.92
CA ASP A 506 -2.86 32.97 -31.06
C ASP A 506 -2.06 33.90 -30.13
N PHE A 507 -1.96 33.53 -28.85
CA PHE A 507 -1.15 34.27 -27.88
C PHE A 507 0.33 34.24 -28.25
N MET A 508 0.82 33.07 -28.70
CA MET A 508 2.19 32.92 -29.13
C MET A 508 2.50 33.80 -30.33
N GLU A 509 1.70 33.74 -31.39
CA GLU A 509 1.93 34.47 -32.64
C GLU A 509 1.81 35.98 -32.44
N LYS A 510 0.79 36.44 -31.72
CA LYS A 510 0.51 37.89 -31.57
C LYS A 510 1.37 38.55 -30.49
N LYS A 511 1.72 37.84 -29.40
CA LYS A 511 2.32 38.46 -28.21
C LYS A 511 3.76 38.01 -27.94
N LEU A 512 4.10 36.75 -28.24
CA LEU A 512 5.42 36.19 -27.92
C LEU A 512 6.39 36.14 -29.11
N PHE A 513 5.89 35.96 -30.31
CA PHE A 513 6.71 35.88 -31.52
C PHE A 513 7.60 37.13 -31.76
N PRO A 514 7.18 38.37 -31.49
CA PRO A 514 8.05 39.54 -31.62
C PRO A 514 9.33 39.46 -30.78
N TYR A 515 9.29 38.75 -29.65
CA TYR A 515 10.48 38.57 -28.81
C TYR A 515 11.43 37.53 -29.45
N ILE A 516 10.91 36.45 -30.05
CA ILE A 516 11.73 35.45 -30.76
C ILE A 516 12.37 36.08 -31.99
N SER A 517 11.62 36.83 -32.81
CA SER A 517 12.14 37.52 -33.98
C SER A 517 13.31 38.46 -33.58
N LYS A 518 13.17 39.23 -32.50
CA LYS A 518 14.24 40.09 -32.01
C LYS A 518 15.46 39.32 -31.47
N LEU A 519 15.24 38.23 -30.70
CA LEU A 519 16.30 37.44 -30.07
C LEU A 519 17.03 36.51 -31.06
N SER A 520 16.49 36.32 -32.26
CA SER A 520 17.18 35.60 -33.34
C SER A 520 18.40 36.33 -33.90
N ASP A 521 18.49 37.66 -33.65
CA ASP A 521 19.67 38.51 -33.97
C ASP A 521 20.48 38.87 -32.71
N ASP A 522 20.41 38.06 -31.66
CA ASP A 522 21.15 38.32 -30.40
C ASP A 522 22.67 38.21 -30.61
N LYS A 523 23.41 39.08 -29.91
CA LYS A 523 24.88 39.06 -29.94
C LYS A 523 25.52 37.75 -29.49
N ILE A 524 24.83 36.93 -28.68
CA ILE A 524 25.30 35.67 -28.12
C ILE A 524 24.79 34.48 -28.96
N PRO A 525 25.66 33.63 -29.51
CA PRO A 525 25.30 32.49 -30.34
C PRO A 525 24.29 31.55 -29.68
N ASN A 526 24.47 31.23 -28.40
CA ASN A 526 23.57 30.32 -27.66
C ASN A 526 22.12 30.83 -27.61
N VAL A 527 21.89 32.14 -27.64
CA VAL A 527 20.53 32.71 -27.71
C VAL A 527 19.96 32.49 -29.10
N ARG A 528 20.74 32.77 -30.17
CA ARG A 528 20.33 32.53 -31.56
C ARG A 528 20.07 31.05 -31.84
N GLN A 529 20.94 30.16 -31.31
CA GLN A 529 20.77 28.70 -31.39
C GLN A 529 19.45 28.28 -30.76
N ALA A 530 19.12 28.77 -29.56
CA ALA A 530 17.86 28.45 -28.91
C ALA A 530 16.63 28.95 -29.72
N CYS A 531 16.73 30.13 -30.35
CA CYS A 531 15.70 30.65 -31.24
C CYS A 531 15.47 29.78 -32.47
N SER A 532 16.54 29.19 -33.05
CA SER A 532 16.45 28.27 -34.19
C SER A 532 15.45 27.15 -33.96
N ILE A 533 15.48 26.54 -32.78
CA ILE A 533 14.60 25.41 -32.39
C ILE A 533 13.13 25.86 -32.38
N VAL A 534 12.85 27.05 -31.83
CA VAL A 534 11.50 27.59 -31.73
C VAL A 534 10.95 27.95 -33.11
N ILE A 535 11.77 28.62 -33.94
CA ILE A 535 11.39 29.08 -35.28
C ILE A 535 11.09 27.90 -36.21
N LYS A 536 11.91 26.84 -36.17
CA LYS A 536 11.64 25.61 -36.94
C LYS A 536 10.27 24.99 -36.60
N LYS A 537 9.94 24.98 -35.32
CA LYS A 537 8.64 24.47 -34.86
C LYS A 537 7.49 25.36 -35.29
N LEU A 538 7.64 26.67 -35.24
CA LEU A 538 6.62 27.64 -35.68
C LEU A 538 6.30 27.52 -37.14
N VAL A 539 7.30 27.33 -38.02
CA VAL A 539 7.07 27.11 -39.45
C VAL A 539 6.18 25.88 -39.71
N ARG A 540 6.31 24.85 -38.84
CA ARG A 540 5.52 23.61 -39.01
C ARG A 540 4.10 23.74 -38.44
N LEU A 541 3.92 24.49 -37.37
CA LEU A 541 2.66 24.54 -36.61
C LEU A 541 1.79 25.76 -36.94
N SER A 542 2.39 26.90 -37.30
CA SER A 542 1.66 28.14 -37.60
C SER A 542 0.83 28.02 -38.86
N LYS A 543 -0.36 28.58 -38.84
CA LYS A 543 -1.23 28.79 -39.99
C LYS A 543 -1.20 30.25 -40.48
N ASN A 544 -0.53 31.11 -39.76
CA ASN A 544 -0.41 32.55 -40.09
C ASN A 544 0.69 32.73 -41.15
N LYS A 545 0.29 33.16 -42.33
CA LYS A 545 1.19 33.34 -43.47
C LYS A 545 2.29 34.35 -43.21
N ASP A 546 2.00 35.42 -42.48
CA ASP A 546 2.98 36.48 -42.17
C ASP A 546 4.04 35.99 -41.19
N VAL A 547 3.63 35.26 -40.14
CA VAL A 547 4.56 34.62 -39.19
C VAL A 547 5.44 33.60 -39.89
N ILE A 548 4.86 32.75 -40.78
CA ILE A 548 5.62 31.77 -41.56
C ILE A 548 6.64 32.45 -42.45
N LYS A 549 6.24 33.56 -43.13
CA LYS A 549 7.13 34.31 -44.01
C LYS A 549 8.31 34.89 -43.24
N GLU A 550 8.04 35.53 -42.11
CA GLU A 550 9.08 36.08 -41.22
C GLU A 550 10.00 34.98 -40.64
N CYS A 551 9.45 33.88 -40.17
CA CYS A 551 10.23 32.72 -39.72
C CYS A 551 11.16 32.19 -40.82
N LYS A 552 10.71 32.08 -42.06
CA LYS A 552 11.55 31.65 -43.22
C LYS A 552 12.68 32.66 -43.47
N SER A 553 12.43 33.95 -43.41
CA SER A 553 13.47 34.99 -43.52
C SER A 553 14.53 34.84 -42.44
N ILE A 554 14.11 34.63 -41.17
CA ILE A 554 15.04 34.41 -40.04
C ILE A 554 15.85 33.13 -40.23
N ILE A 555 15.23 32.04 -40.73
CA ILE A 555 15.93 30.79 -41.05
C ILE A 555 17.04 31.00 -42.08
N ASP A 556 16.77 31.79 -43.15
CA ASP A 556 17.75 32.06 -44.18
C ASP A 556 18.91 32.93 -43.72
N GLU A 557 18.69 33.78 -42.70
CA GLU A 557 19.73 34.55 -42.01
C GLU A 557 20.57 33.65 -41.09
N LEU A 558 19.93 32.82 -40.26
CA LEU A 558 20.62 31.92 -39.32
C LEU A 558 21.43 30.83 -40.01
N LYS A 559 21.07 30.40 -41.25
CA LYS A 559 21.89 29.51 -42.08
C LYS A 559 23.23 30.14 -42.48
N LYS A 560 23.35 31.47 -42.43
CA LYS A 560 24.57 32.22 -42.74
C LYS A 560 25.29 32.70 -41.50
N ASP A 561 24.89 32.19 -40.34
CA ASP A 561 25.50 32.61 -39.06
C ASP A 561 27.00 32.28 -39.00
N LYS A 562 27.74 33.14 -38.31
CA LYS A 562 29.19 32.96 -38.11
C LYS A 562 29.49 31.77 -37.16
N ASP A 563 28.57 31.38 -36.35
CA ASP A 563 28.70 30.30 -35.39
C ASP A 563 28.12 29.00 -35.96
N LEU A 564 28.94 27.98 -36.05
CA LEU A 564 28.56 26.68 -36.62
C LEU A 564 27.45 25.97 -35.85
N GLU A 565 27.38 26.13 -34.51
CA GLU A 565 26.35 25.53 -33.68
C GLU A 565 24.97 26.12 -34.00
N VAL A 566 24.89 27.41 -34.35
CA VAL A 566 23.68 28.05 -34.80
C VAL A 566 23.24 27.50 -36.18
N VAL A 567 24.21 27.37 -37.09
CA VAL A 567 23.96 26.79 -38.44
C VAL A 567 23.49 25.34 -38.32
N TYR A 568 24.15 24.51 -37.50
CA TYR A 568 23.71 23.13 -37.29
C TYR A 568 22.31 23.06 -36.67
N ALA A 569 22.03 23.88 -35.64
CA ALA A 569 20.71 23.89 -35.03
C ALA A 569 19.55 24.24 -36.00
N ILE A 570 19.83 25.01 -37.05
CA ILE A 570 18.81 25.38 -38.05
C ILE A 570 18.75 24.42 -39.22
N THR A 571 19.85 23.75 -39.57
CA THR A 571 19.96 22.84 -40.72
C THR A 571 19.64 21.39 -40.38
N ASP A 572 19.98 20.91 -39.21
CA ASP A 572 19.62 19.56 -38.75
C ASP A 572 18.11 19.40 -38.66
N ASN A 573 17.58 18.26 -39.15
CA ASN A 573 16.13 17.99 -39.33
C ASN A 573 15.35 17.83 -38.03
#